data_38b57370d5941f026d2a9273b36fb558
#
_entry.id   38b57370d5941f026d2a9273b36fb558
#
_cell.length_a   1.000
_cell.length_b   1.000
_cell.length_c   1.000
_cell.angle_alpha   90.00
_cell.angle_beta   90.00
_cell.angle_gamma   90.00
#
_symmetry.space_group_name_H-M   'P 1'
#
loop_
_entity.id
_entity.type
_entity.pdbx_description
1 polymer ?
#
loop_
_entity_poly.entity_id
_entity_poly.type
_entity_poly.pdbx_seq_one_letter_code
_entity_poly.pdbx_strand_id
1 'polypeptide(L)'
;MGAPKLSSDNTNDEGASGGGEGFEVTKFGHGRVALIGFPSVGKSTLLTMLTGTHSEAASYEFTTLTCIPGIIHYNDTKIQLLDLPGIIEGASEGKGRGRQVIAVAKSSDLVLMVLDASKSEGHRQILTRELEAVGLRLNKRPPQIYFKRKKTGGISFNSTAPLTHIDEKLCYQILHEYKIHNAEVLFREDATVDDFIDVIEGNRKYIKCVYVYNKIDVVGIDDVDNLARQPNSLVISCNMQLNLDRLLARMWEEMGLVRVYTKPQGQQPDFGDPVVLSTDRGGCTVEDFCNHIHRSLLKDVKYVLVWGVSARHYPQHCGLSHGLQDEDVVQIVKKKETDEGGRGRFKSHTNAPDRISDRVKKAPLKT
;
A
#
# COMPACT_ATOMS: atom_id res chain seq x y z
N MET A 1 32.22 -52.70 -15.64
CA MET A 1 31.21 -52.63 -14.53
C MET A 1 30.55 -51.29 -14.60
N GLY A 2 29.29 -51.32 -14.94
CA GLY A 2 28.51 -50.20 -15.44
C GLY A 2 28.01 -49.25 -14.38
N ALA A 3 27.95 -47.99 -14.76
CA ALA A 3 27.19 -46.97 -14.07
C ALA A 3 25.79 -46.82 -14.72
N PRO A 4 24.72 -46.62 -13.98
CA PRO A 4 23.41 -46.44 -14.56
C PRO A 4 23.17 -45.00 -15.01
N LYS A 5 22.56 -44.88 -16.19
CA LYS A 5 22.03 -43.65 -16.78
C LYS A 5 20.79 -43.21 -16.02
N LEU A 6 20.71 -41.92 -15.68
CA LEU A 6 19.48 -41.26 -15.27
C LEU A 6 18.93 -40.45 -16.46
N SER A 7 17.73 -40.74 -16.78
CA SER A 7 16.92 -40.14 -17.84
C SER A 7 16.55 -38.69 -17.53
N SER A 8 16.69 -37.90 -18.55
CA SER A 8 16.15 -36.53 -18.67
C SER A 8 14.63 -36.57 -18.89
N ASP A 9 13.90 -35.87 -18.09
CA ASP A 9 12.55 -35.40 -18.48
C ASP A 9 12.56 -33.86 -18.52
N ASN A 10 12.46 -33.39 -19.76
CA ASN A 10 12.13 -32.02 -20.11
C ASN A 10 10.66 -31.78 -19.84
N THR A 11 10.34 -30.73 -19.12
CA THR A 11 9.14 -29.96 -19.36
C THR A 11 9.51 -28.50 -19.42
N ASN A 12 9.51 -27.98 -20.63
CA ASN A 12 9.50 -26.57 -20.95
C ASN A 12 8.21 -25.97 -20.42
N ASP A 13 8.32 -24.88 -19.67
CA ASP A 13 7.27 -23.88 -19.63
C ASP A 13 7.94 -22.51 -19.74
N GLU A 14 7.89 -21.97 -20.96
CA GLU A 14 8.35 -20.65 -21.30
C GLU A 14 7.26 -19.64 -20.92
N GLY A 15 7.48 -18.92 -19.84
CA GLY A 15 6.77 -17.70 -19.48
C GLY A 15 7.74 -16.55 -19.44
N ALA A 16 8.02 -15.94 -20.59
CA ALA A 16 8.80 -14.71 -20.67
C ALA A 16 8.09 -13.55 -20.00
N SER A 17 8.60 -13.06 -18.89
CA SER A 17 8.34 -11.72 -18.40
C SER A 17 9.66 -11.00 -18.17
N GLY A 18 9.77 -9.84 -18.81
CA GLY A 18 10.96 -9.03 -18.92
C GLY A 18 11.65 -8.71 -17.61
N GLY A 19 12.96 -8.90 -17.62
CA GLY A 19 13.85 -8.62 -16.52
C GLY A 19 13.91 -7.14 -16.19
N GLY A 20 13.42 -6.81 -15.00
CA GLY A 20 13.90 -5.70 -14.22
C GLY A 20 14.62 -6.30 -13.04
N GLU A 21 15.94 -6.15 -12.96
CA GLU A 21 16.69 -6.46 -11.75
C GLU A 21 16.15 -5.59 -10.62
N GLY A 22 15.12 -6.09 -9.93
CA GLY A 22 14.52 -5.45 -8.78
C GLY A 22 15.34 -5.78 -7.55
N PHE A 23 16.05 -4.80 -7.04
CA PHE A 23 16.56 -4.85 -5.67
C PHE A 23 15.37 -4.71 -4.72
N GLU A 24 14.70 -5.82 -4.43
CA GLU A 24 13.64 -5.84 -3.43
C GLU A 24 14.25 -5.98 -2.05
N VAL A 25 14.25 -4.89 -1.28
CA VAL A 25 14.38 -4.99 0.17
C VAL A 25 13.13 -5.70 0.67
N THR A 26 13.29 -6.85 1.30
CA THR A 26 12.17 -7.63 1.84
C THR A 26 11.30 -6.74 2.70
N LYS A 27 10.02 -6.65 2.36
CA LYS A 27 9.06 -5.88 3.12
C LYS A 27 8.79 -6.59 4.44
N PHE A 28 9.17 -5.94 5.53
CA PHE A 28 8.96 -6.44 6.88
C PHE A 28 7.95 -5.55 7.60
N GLY A 29 6.96 -6.14 8.27
CA GLY A 29 5.96 -5.41 9.03
C GLY A 29 4.78 -4.89 8.21
N HIS A 30 3.96 -4.04 8.82
CA HIS A 30 2.68 -3.58 8.30
C HIS A 30 2.77 -2.33 7.43
N GLY A 31 3.82 -1.53 7.61
CA GLY A 31 4.09 -0.33 6.83
C GLY A 31 5.59 -0.08 6.69
N ARG A 32 5.97 0.68 5.67
CA ARG A 32 7.35 1.06 5.40
C ARG A 32 7.46 2.57 5.23
N VAL A 33 8.38 3.17 5.95
CA VAL A 33 8.68 4.60 5.92
C VAL A 33 10.14 4.78 5.51
N ALA A 34 10.38 5.63 4.50
CA ALA A 34 11.71 6.00 4.06
C ALA A 34 12.15 7.33 4.71
N LEU A 35 13.33 7.35 5.31
CA LEU A 35 13.98 8.57 5.78
C LEU A 35 14.90 9.10 4.70
N ILE A 36 14.69 10.34 4.31
CA ILE A 36 15.46 11.05 3.29
C ILE A 36 15.94 12.37 3.88
N GLY A 37 17.14 12.78 3.55
CA GLY A 37 17.69 14.05 4.02
C GLY A 37 19.19 14.13 3.81
N PHE A 38 19.73 15.35 3.90
CA PHE A 38 21.16 15.60 3.81
C PHE A 38 21.95 14.93 4.95
N PRO A 39 23.25 14.72 4.80
CA PRO A 39 24.08 14.29 5.91
C PRO A 39 23.97 15.25 7.10
N SER A 40 24.11 14.73 8.30
CA SER A 40 24.14 15.52 9.55
C SER A 40 22.84 16.23 9.95
N VAL A 41 21.71 15.95 9.30
CA VAL A 41 20.40 16.49 9.73
C VAL A 41 19.81 15.74 10.93
N GLY A 42 20.38 14.59 11.31
CA GLY A 42 19.95 13.80 12.45
C GLY A 42 19.09 12.59 12.09
N LYS A 43 19.12 12.08 10.83
CA LYS A 43 18.35 10.91 10.41
C LYS A 43 18.63 9.65 11.25
N SER A 44 19.91 9.31 11.41
CA SER A 44 20.32 8.13 12.18
C SER A 44 19.98 8.26 13.66
N THR A 45 20.06 9.47 14.21
CA THR A 45 19.64 9.77 15.58
C THR A 45 18.12 9.57 15.71
N LEU A 46 17.35 10.08 14.76
CA LEU A 46 15.91 9.91 14.73
C LEU A 46 15.52 8.42 14.62
N LEU A 47 16.19 7.68 13.76
CA LEU A 47 16.00 6.24 13.62
C LEU A 47 16.19 5.53 14.97
N THR A 48 17.30 5.78 15.64
CA THR A 48 17.61 5.19 16.94
C THR A 48 16.57 5.54 18.00
N MET A 49 16.13 6.79 18.04
CA MET A 49 15.13 7.24 19.03
C MET A 49 13.75 6.62 18.80
N LEU A 50 13.33 6.50 17.55
CA LEU A 50 12.01 5.95 17.22
C LEU A 50 11.95 4.43 17.33
N THR A 51 13.04 3.73 17.11
CA THR A 51 13.10 2.26 17.14
C THR A 51 13.46 1.70 18.51
N GLY A 52 13.97 2.53 19.42
CA GLY A 52 14.40 2.13 20.77
C GLY A 52 15.60 1.17 20.81
N THR A 53 16.19 0.86 19.66
CA THR A 53 17.37 0.02 19.52
C THR A 53 18.50 0.81 18.89
N HIS A 54 19.70 0.65 19.42
CA HIS A 54 20.88 1.01 18.64
C HIS A 54 20.80 0.17 17.35
N SER A 55 20.68 0.84 16.22
CA SER A 55 20.61 0.17 14.93
C SER A 55 21.92 -0.57 14.72
N GLU A 56 21.96 -1.85 15.07
CA GLU A 56 22.95 -2.75 14.52
C GLU A 56 22.69 -2.75 13.04
N ALA A 57 23.69 -2.34 12.26
CA ALA A 57 23.66 -2.43 10.82
C ALA A 57 23.47 -3.91 10.48
N ALA A 58 22.23 -4.34 10.32
CA ALA A 58 21.94 -5.65 9.80
C ALA A 58 22.42 -5.65 8.36
N SER A 59 23.57 -6.26 8.14
CA SER A 59 24.04 -6.57 6.81
C SER A 59 23.03 -7.57 6.22
N TYR A 60 22.11 -7.07 5.44
CA TYR A 60 21.30 -7.90 4.57
C TYR A 60 22.25 -8.43 3.50
N GLU A 61 22.54 -9.73 3.54
CA GLU A 61 23.54 -10.43 2.70
C GLU A 61 23.31 -10.31 1.19
N PHE A 62 22.23 -9.65 0.76
CA PHE A 62 21.85 -9.55 -0.65
C PHE A 62 21.71 -8.13 -1.21
N THR A 63 22.00 -7.09 -0.44
CA THR A 63 21.91 -5.72 -0.95
C THR A 63 23.24 -4.99 -0.75
N THR A 64 23.84 -4.56 -1.84
CA THR A 64 24.94 -3.58 -1.86
C THR A 64 24.50 -2.19 -1.36
N LEU A 65 23.24 -2.06 -0.94
CA LEU A 65 22.65 -0.86 -0.39
C LEU A 65 22.84 -0.86 1.12
N THR A 66 23.62 0.05 1.61
CA THR A 66 23.71 0.37 3.04
C THR A 66 22.49 1.18 3.47
N CYS A 67 21.30 0.59 3.54
CA CYS A 67 20.22 1.16 4.30
C CYS A 67 20.22 0.56 5.71
N ILE A 68 19.99 1.39 6.71
CA ILE A 68 19.87 0.93 8.09
C ILE A 68 18.39 0.76 8.39
N PRO A 69 17.88 -0.47 8.52
CA PRO A 69 16.50 -0.68 8.86
C PRO A 69 16.29 -0.61 10.37
N GLY A 70 15.17 -0.03 10.78
CA GLY A 70 14.66 -0.08 12.13
C GLY A 70 13.20 -0.51 12.12
N ILE A 71 12.70 -1.04 13.22
CA ILE A 71 11.29 -1.38 13.40
C ILE A 71 10.72 -0.53 14.52
N ILE A 72 9.66 0.20 14.20
CA ILE A 72 8.88 0.96 15.16
C ILE A 72 7.68 0.10 15.57
N HIS A 73 7.47 -0.07 16.86
CA HIS A 73 6.26 -0.65 17.42
C HIS A 73 5.33 0.47 17.86
N TYR A 74 4.21 0.61 17.17
CA TYR A 74 3.22 1.65 17.44
C TYR A 74 1.81 1.13 17.18
N ASN A 75 0.89 1.33 18.14
CA ASN A 75 -0.50 0.85 18.05
C ASN A 75 -0.62 -0.63 17.64
N ASP A 76 0.13 -1.51 18.30
CA ASP A 76 0.20 -2.95 18.03
C ASP A 76 0.61 -3.31 16.59
N THR A 77 1.23 -2.36 15.90
CA THR A 77 1.74 -2.56 14.54
C THR A 77 3.25 -2.43 14.49
N LYS A 78 3.83 -3.05 13.46
CA LYS A 78 5.26 -2.99 13.16
C LYS A 78 5.47 -2.15 11.91
N ILE A 79 6.12 -1.01 12.06
CA ILE A 79 6.44 -0.09 10.98
C ILE A 79 7.93 -0.18 10.70
N GLN A 80 8.29 -0.53 9.48
CA GLN A 80 9.69 -0.55 9.04
C GLN A 80 10.13 0.87 8.70
N LEU A 81 11.19 1.34 9.34
CA LEU A 81 11.82 2.62 9.08
C LEU A 81 13.16 2.38 8.40
N LEU A 82 13.38 2.96 7.23
CA LEU A 82 14.59 2.80 6.44
C LEU A 82 15.32 4.13 6.33
N ASP A 83 16.53 4.21 6.89
CA ASP A 83 17.43 5.33 6.63
C ASP A 83 18.12 5.12 5.29
N LEU A 84 17.91 6.05 4.36
CA LEU A 84 18.44 6.01 3.00
C LEU A 84 19.60 7.01 2.87
N PRO A 85 20.84 6.60 3.12
CA PRO A 85 22.00 7.47 2.95
C PRO A 85 22.31 7.71 1.46
N GLY A 86 22.71 8.91 1.12
CA GLY A 86 23.37 9.22 -0.17
C GLY A 86 22.50 9.45 -1.38
N ILE A 87 21.23 9.90 -1.22
CA ILE A 87 20.38 10.28 -2.38
C ILE A 87 20.85 11.54 -3.10
N ILE A 88 21.70 12.34 -2.52
CA ILE A 88 21.66 13.80 -2.61
C ILE A 88 22.37 14.41 -3.81
N GLU A 89 23.32 13.75 -4.45
CA GLU A 89 24.00 14.34 -5.60
C GLU A 89 24.17 13.30 -6.72
N GLY A 90 23.50 13.55 -7.84
CA GLY A 90 23.63 12.74 -9.03
C GLY A 90 22.76 11.47 -9.08
N ALA A 91 21.74 11.37 -8.26
CA ALA A 91 20.76 10.28 -8.34
C ALA A 91 20.01 10.28 -9.67
N SER A 92 19.73 11.48 -10.22
CA SER A 92 19.13 11.70 -11.53
C SER A 92 20.09 11.36 -12.69
N GLU A 93 21.41 11.43 -12.47
CA GLU A 93 22.42 11.13 -13.48
C GLU A 93 22.71 9.63 -13.64
N GLY A 94 22.00 8.78 -12.92
CA GLY A 94 22.05 7.32 -13.13
C GLY A 94 23.31 6.62 -12.61
N LYS A 95 24.09 7.26 -11.76
CA LYS A 95 25.27 6.63 -11.13
C LYS A 95 24.82 5.65 -10.03
N GLY A 96 24.85 4.38 -10.36
CA GLY A 96 24.71 3.16 -9.55
C GLY A 96 23.84 3.16 -8.28
N ARG A 97 24.23 3.87 -7.26
CA ARG A 97 23.57 3.86 -5.94
C ARG A 97 22.24 4.61 -5.90
N GLY A 98 22.07 5.67 -6.70
CA GLY A 98 20.87 6.46 -6.73
C GLY A 98 19.63 5.66 -7.14
N ARG A 99 19.75 4.74 -8.11
CA ARG A 99 18.63 3.90 -8.58
C ARG A 99 18.12 2.96 -7.50
N GLN A 100 18.99 2.41 -6.68
CA GLN A 100 18.63 1.46 -5.62
C GLN A 100 17.86 2.16 -4.50
N VAL A 101 18.34 3.31 -4.09
CA VAL A 101 17.68 4.14 -3.08
C VAL A 101 16.29 4.56 -3.52
N ILE A 102 16.14 4.90 -4.79
CA ILE A 102 14.87 5.25 -5.39
C ILE A 102 13.90 4.06 -5.42
N ALA A 103 14.38 2.87 -5.74
CA ALA A 103 13.55 1.67 -5.74
C ALA A 103 12.98 1.41 -4.33
N VAL A 104 13.79 1.58 -3.29
CA VAL A 104 13.34 1.47 -1.90
C VAL A 104 12.36 2.58 -1.54
N ALA A 105 12.64 3.83 -1.90
CA ALA A 105 11.69 4.93 -1.67
C ALA A 105 10.36 4.69 -2.40
N LYS A 106 10.39 4.20 -3.64
CA LYS A 106 9.17 3.82 -4.39
C LYS A 106 8.38 2.69 -3.73
N SER A 107 9.02 1.80 -2.99
CA SER A 107 8.36 0.71 -2.27
C SER A 107 7.79 1.13 -0.91
N SER A 108 8.08 2.34 -0.46
CA SER A 108 7.63 2.88 0.83
C SER A 108 6.22 3.44 0.75
N ASP A 109 5.57 3.52 1.90
CA ASP A 109 4.21 4.03 2.05
C ASP A 109 4.18 5.51 2.41
N LEU A 110 5.26 5.97 3.02
CA LEU A 110 5.46 7.33 3.46
C LEU A 110 6.94 7.69 3.34
N VAL A 111 7.21 8.93 2.96
CA VAL A 111 8.55 9.54 3.02
C VAL A 111 8.60 10.54 4.15
N LEU A 112 9.60 10.44 5.01
CA LEU A 112 9.98 11.48 5.95
C LEU A 112 11.20 12.20 5.39
N MET A 113 11.02 13.44 4.97
CA MET A 113 12.13 14.31 4.57
C MET A 113 12.62 15.05 5.78
N VAL A 114 13.76 14.61 6.32
CA VAL A 114 14.39 15.22 7.51
C VAL A 114 15.25 16.41 7.11
N LEU A 115 14.92 17.55 7.65
CA LEU A 115 15.56 18.83 7.36
C LEU A 115 16.12 19.44 8.64
N ASP A 116 17.17 20.24 8.51
CA ASP A 116 17.73 21.01 9.61
C ASP A 116 17.03 22.37 9.68
N ALA A 117 16.35 22.66 10.79
CA ALA A 117 15.58 23.89 10.98
C ALA A 117 16.45 25.16 10.91
N SER A 118 17.76 25.05 11.16
CA SER A 118 18.71 26.18 11.08
C SER A 118 19.19 26.47 9.66
N LYS A 119 18.87 25.62 8.69
CA LYS A 119 19.29 25.75 7.29
C LYS A 119 18.20 26.38 6.43
N SER A 120 18.61 26.86 5.25
CA SER A 120 17.67 27.45 4.29
C SER A 120 16.72 26.43 3.69
N GLU A 121 15.53 26.89 3.26
CA GLU A 121 14.54 26.11 2.49
C GLU A 121 15.09 25.53 1.17
N GLY A 122 16.25 25.99 0.70
CA GLY A 122 16.92 25.46 -0.47
C GLY A 122 17.19 23.96 -0.40
N HIS A 123 17.46 23.42 0.77
CA HIS A 123 17.66 21.99 0.97
C HIS A 123 16.41 21.19 0.65
N ARG A 124 15.24 21.64 1.09
CA ARG A 124 13.96 21.01 0.76
C ARG A 124 13.71 21.00 -0.75
N GLN A 125 13.98 22.12 -1.43
CA GLN A 125 13.78 22.25 -2.87
C GLN A 125 14.72 21.34 -3.65
N ILE A 126 15.99 21.23 -3.27
CA ILE A 126 16.96 20.34 -3.91
C ILE A 126 16.51 18.89 -3.80
N LEU A 127 16.20 18.42 -2.59
CA LEU A 127 15.74 17.05 -2.35
C LEU A 127 14.44 16.74 -3.11
N THR A 128 13.50 17.68 -3.15
CA THR A 128 12.26 17.53 -3.90
C THR A 128 12.54 17.34 -5.39
N ARG A 129 13.40 18.16 -5.98
CA ARG A 129 13.78 18.07 -7.41
C ARG A 129 14.45 16.73 -7.72
N GLU A 130 15.37 16.27 -6.89
CA GLU A 130 16.04 14.98 -7.08
C GLU A 130 15.04 13.82 -7.04
N LEU A 131 14.09 13.84 -6.10
CA LEU A 131 13.05 12.82 -6.01
C LEU A 131 12.07 12.88 -7.19
N GLU A 132 11.69 14.07 -7.63
CA GLU A 132 10.83 14.27 -8.80
C GLU A 132 11.52 13.81 -10.10
N ALA A 133 12.82 14.08 -10.26
CA ALA A 133 13.60 13.68 -11.42
C ALA A 133 13.64 12.14 -11.60
N VAL A 134 13.54 11.39 -10.51
CA VAL A 134 13.54 9.93 -10.52
C VAL A 134 12.14 9.32 -10.56
N GLY A 135 11.12 10.14 -10.69
CA GLY A 135 9.74 9.72 -10.88
C GLY A 135 8.91 9.57 -9.61
N LEU A 136 9.37 10.10 -8.47
CA LEU A 136 8.53 10.28 -7.29
C LEU A 136 7.75 11.59 -7.39
N ARG A 137 6.52 11.58 -6.92
CA ARG A 137 5.65 12.76 -6.81
C ARG A 137 5.18 12.88 -5.38
N LEU A 138 5.72 13.89 -4.67
CA LEU A 138 5.47 14.08 -3.25
C LEU A 138 4.19 14.88 -3.03
N ASN A 139 3.32 14.39 -2.15
CA ASN A 139 2.07 15.06 -1.75
C ASN A 139 1.17 15.50 -2.91
N LYS A 140 1.27 14.80 -4.04
CA LYS A 140 0.40 14.97 -5.20
C LYS A 140 -0.47 13.74 -5.38
N ARG A 141 -1.66 13.93 -5.93
CA ARG A 141 -2.50 12.82 -6.39
C ARG A 141 -2.24 12.53 -7.86
N PRO A 142 -2.45 11.30 -8.33
CA PRO A 142 -2.39 10.98 -9.74
C PRO A 142 -3.36 11.87 -10.54
N PRO A 143 -2.96 12.42 -11.70
CA PRO A 143 -3.85 13.21 -12.53
C PRO A 143 -5.04 12.37 -13.01
N GLN A 144 -6.23 12.99 -13.08
CA GLN A 144 -7.45 12.35 -13.58
C GLN A 144 -7.48 12.38 -15.10
N ILE A 145 -6.50 11.72 -15.72
CA ILE A 145 -6.36 11.58 -17.16
C ILE A 145 -6.43 10.11 -17.52
N TYR A 146 -7.42 9.74 -18.33
CA TYR A 146 -7.45 8.41 -18.92
C TYR A 146 -6.59 8.39 -20.17
N PHE A 147 -5.64 7.48 -20.22
CA PHE A 147 -4.75 7.28 -21.36
C PHE A 147 -4.64 5.80 -21.69
N LYS A 148 -4.88 5.47 -22.94
CA LYS A 148 -4.74 4.10 -23.45
C LYS A 148 -4.14 4.11 -24.84
N ARG A 149 -3.01 3.43 -25.03
CA ARG A 149 -2.46 3.18 -26.36
C ARG A 149 -3.36 2.22 -27.14
N LYS A 150 -3.61 2.53 -28.40
CA LYS A 150 -4.37 1.69 -29.35
C LYS A 150 -3.42 1.12 -30.41
N LYS A 151 -3.84 0.07 -31.07
CA LYS A 151 -3.08 -0.48 -32.22
C LYS A 151 -3.30 0.31 -33.50
N THR A 152 -4.52 0.79 -33.70
CA THR A 152 -4.97 1.53 -34.89
C THR A 152 -6.02 2.57 -34.51
N GLY A 153 -6.41 3.44 -35.46
CA GLY A 153 -7.53 4.36 -35.32
C GLY A 153 -7.16 5.79 -34.91
N GLY A 154 -5.86 6.13 -34.92
CA GLY A 154 -5.41 7.49 -34.63
C GLY A 154 -5.57 7.88 -33.16
N ILE A 155 -5.36 9.17 -32.89
CA ILE A 155 -5.51 9.76 -31.56
C ILE A 155 -6.93 10.27 -31.40
N SER A 156 -7.59 9.86 -30.32
CA SER A 156 -8.89 10.36 -29.88
C SER A 156 -8.70 11.22 -28.64
N PHE A 157 -9.04 12.50 -28.75
CA PHE A 157 -8.92 13.46 -27.65
C PHE A 157 -10.32 13.86 -27.17
N ASN A 158 -10.55 13.79 -25.87
CA ASN A 158 -11.76 14.24 -25.22
C ASN A 158 -11.44 14.92 -23.89
N SER A 159 -12.31 15.83 -23.48
CA SER A 159 -12.22 16.46 -22.17
C SER A 159 -13.63 16.66 -21.59
N THR A 160 -13.77 16.36 -20.29
CA THR A 160 -15.01 16.63 -19.53
C THR A 160 -14.91 17.90 -18.68
N ALA A 161 -13.71 18.49 -18.61
CA ALA A 161 -13.44 19.74 -17.89
C ALA A 161 -12.79 20.76 -18.82
N PRO A 162 -12.96 22.06 -18.57
CA PRO A 162 -12.24 23.10 -19.30
C PRO A 162 -10.73 22.96 -19.02
N LEU A 163 -9.92 22.98 -20.09
CA LEU A 163 -8.47 22.88 -20.02
C LEU A 163 -7.85 24.26 -20.21
N THR A 164 -6.96 24.68 -19.30
CA THR A 164 -6.27 25.97 -19.34
C THR A 164 -4.79 25.86 -19.73
N HIS A 165 -4.17 24.69 -19.49
CA HIS A 165 -2.72 24.49 -19.70
C HIS A 165 -2.38 23.64 -20.92
N ILE A 166 -3.32 22.85 -21.41
CA ILE A 166 -3.13 21.95 -22.54
C ILE A 166 -4.36 21.98 -23.43
N ASP A 167 -4.14 21.99 -24.74
CA ASP A 167 -5.16 21.87 -25.75
C ASP A 167 -4.98 20.58 -26.59
N GLU A 168 -5.92 20.31 -27.47
CA GLU A 168 -5.88 19.14 -28.36
C GLU A 168 -4.61 19.13 -29.21
N LYS A 169 -4.23 20.29 -29.76
CA LYS A 169 -3.06 20.41 -30.63
C LYS A 169 -1.77 20.09 -29.87
N LEU A 170 -1.61 20.64 -28.69
CA LEU A 170 -0.45 20.39 -27.83
C LEU A 170 -0.42 18.92 -27.37
N CYS A 171 -1.57 18.33 -27.08
CA CYS A 171 -1.68 16.91 -26.75
C CYS A 171 -1.16 16.04 -27.90
N TYR A 172 -1.54 16.33 -29.15
CA TYR A 172 -1.02 15.64 -30.33
C TYR A 172 0.48 15.80 -30.51
N GLN A 173 1.00 17.00 -30.33
CA GLN A 173 2.44 17.26 -30.42
C GLN A 173 3.23 16.42 -29.40
N ILE A 174 2.80 16.41 -28.15
CA ILE A 174 3.42 15.61 -27.09
C ILE A 174 3.40 14.13 -27.45
N LEU A 175 2.25 13.59 -27.86
CA LEU A 175 2.14 12.18 -28.23
C LEU A 175 3.03 11.83 -29.43
N HIS A 176 3.19 12.71 -30.38
CA HIS A 176 4.11 12.53 -31.53
C HIS A 176 5.58 12.48 -31.09
N GLU A 177 6.00 13.32 -30.15
CA GLU A 177 7.35 13.26 -29.57
C GLU A 177 7.64 11.92 -28.91
N TYR A 178 6.64 11.36 -28.25
CA TYR A 178 6.71 9.99 -27.66
C TYR A 178 6.48 8.88 -28.68
N LYS A 179 6.41 9.17 -29.98
CA LYS A 179 6.15 8.22 -31.08
C LYS A 179 4.85 7.42 -30.89
N ILE A 180 3.84 8.07 -30.34
CA ILE A 180 2.52 7.50 -30.12
C ILE A 180 1.57 8.10 -31.15
N HIS A 181 1.15 7.28 -32.11
CA HIS A 181 0.28 7.72 -33.23
C HIS A 181 -1.18 7.24 -33.04
N ASN A 182 -1.41 6.31 -32.12
CA ASN A 182 -2.73 5.75 -31.86
C ASN A 182 -2.96 5.69 -30.35
N ALA A 183 -3.86 6.50 -29.82
CA ALA A 183 -4.19 6.55 -28.42
C ALA A 183 -5.60 7.09 -28.18
N GLU A 184 -6.15 6.78 -27.03
CA GLU A 184 -7.34 7.39 -26.48
C GLU A 184 -6.95 8.21 -25.25
N VAL A 185 -7.32 9.48 -25.22
CA VAL A 185 -7.01 10.41 -24.14
C VAL A 185 -8.29 11.09 -23.68
N LEU A 186 -8.57 11.04 -22.39
CA LEU A 186 -9.69 11.73 -21.76
C LEU A 186 -9.22 12.50 -20.53
N PHE A 187 -9.29 13.81 -20.60
CA PHE A 187 -9.04 14.68 -19.45
C PHE A 187 -10.32 14.85 -18.64
N ARG A 188 -10.30 14.48 -17.37
CA ARG A 188 -11.43 14.64 -16.45
C ARG A 188 -11.29 15.82 -15.51
N GLU A 189 -10.12 16.45 -15.50
CA GLU A 189 -9.80 17.68 -14.77
C GLU A 189 -8.80 18.52 -15.55
N ASP A 190 -8.65 19.78 -15.15
CA ASP A 190 -7.58 20.62 -15.71
C ASP A 190 -6.22 20.09 -15.24
N ALA A 191 -5.33 19.88 -16.16
CA ALA A 191 -4.01 19.30 -15.94
C ALA A 191 -2.93 20.04 -16.71
N THR A 192 -1.71 19.98 -16.18
CA THR A 192 -0.54 20.56 -16.81
C THR A 192 0.07 19.62 -17.87
N VAL A 193 0.98 20.14 -18.68
CA VAL A 193 1.77 19.33 -19.60
C VAL A 193 2.58 18.25 -18.87
N ASP A 194 3.15 18.59 -17.72
CA ASP A 194 3.92 17.65 -16.90
C ASP A 194 3.06 16.52 -16.37
N ASP A 195 1.84 16.82 -15.94
CA ASP A 195 0.86 15.82 -15.49
C ASP A 195 0.52 14.83 -16.62
N PHE A 196 0.36 15.34 -17.84
CA PHE A 196 0.10 14.49 -19.01
C PHE A 196 1.30 13.62 -19.37
N ILE A 197 2.52 14.17 -19.34
CA ILE A 197 3.75 13.41 -19.53
C ILE A 197 3.89 12.31 -18.48
N ASP A 198 3.58 12.59 -17.23
CA ASP A 198 3.61 11.60 -16.14
C ASP A 198 2.67 10.41 -16.42
N VAL A 199 1.49 10.68 -16.98
CA VAL A 199 0.53 9.63 -17.39
C VAL A 199 1.05 8.81 -18.57
N ILE A 200 1.65 9.45 -19.57
CA ILE A 200 2.23 8.77 -20.75
C ILE A 200 3.37 7.84 -20.32
N GLU A 201 4.27 8.32 -19.49
CA GLU A 201 5.41 7.56 -18.94
C GLU A 201 4.98 6.38 -18.09
N GLY A 202 3.91 6.54 -17.28
CA GLY A 202 3.29 5.49 -16.49
C GLY A 202 4.15 4.87 -15.38
N ASN A 203 5.33 5.43 -15.12
CA ASN A 203 6.32 4.91 -14.16
C ASN A 203 6.46 5.80 -12.92
N ARG A 204 5.53 6.72 -12.71
CA ARG A 204 5.52 7.64 -11.58
C ARG A 204 4.93 6.98 -10.34
N LYS A 205 5.51 7.29 -9.19
CA LYS A 205 5.00 6.90 -7.87
C LYS A 205 4.56 8.13 -7.11
N TYR A 206 3.27 8.19 -6.79
CA TYR A 206 2.67 9.23 -5.95
C TYR A 206 2.73 8.78 -4.51
N ILE A 207 3.40 9.55 -3.66
CA ILE A 207 3.65 9.18 -2.27
C ILE A 207 3.48 10.40 -1.36
N LYS A 208 2.94 10.16 -0.17
CA LYS A 208 2.87 11.19 0.87
C LYS A 208 4.25 11.43 1.46
N CYS A 209 4.54 12.68 1.77
CA CYS A 209 5.78 13.12 2.38
C CYS A 209 5.49 14.05 3.55
N VAL A 210 6.10 13.79 4.69
CA VAL A 210 6.12 14.70 5.84
C VAL A 210 7.49 15.35 5.91
N TYR A 211 7.52 16.67 5.93
CA TYR A 211 8.73 17.45 6.09
C TYR A 211 9.02 17.62 7.58
N VAL A 212 10.05 16.95 8.06
CA VAL A 212 10.41 16.92 9.47
C VAL A 212 11.58 17.85 9.71
N TYR A 213 11.31 19.00 10.32
CA TYR A 213 12.33 19.96 10.68
C TYR A 213 12.90 19.63 12.05
N ASN A 214 14.12 19.10 12.06
CA ASN A 214 14.85 18.73 13.26
C ASN A 214 15.72 19.90 13.75
N LYS A 215 16.18 19.81 14.99
CA LYS A 215 17.06 20.80 15.65
C LYS A 215 16.37 22.13 15.91
N ILE A 216 15.09 22.12 16.27
CA ILE A 216 14.38 23.36 16.63
C ILE A 216 14.89 24.01 17.91
N ASP A 217 15.70 23.31 18.68
CA ASP A 217 16.38 23.81 19.87
C ASP A 217 17.44 24.87 19.59
N VAL A 218 17.88 25.02 18.33
CA VAL A 218 18.89 25.99 17.91
C VAL A 218 18.35 27.19 17.14
N VAL A 219 17.05 27.30 16.96
CA VAL A 219 16.37 28.39 16.24
C VAL A 219 15.37 29.11 17.12
N GLY A 220 15.01 30.35 16.73
CA GLY A 220 14.06 31.16 17.46
C GLY A 220 12.62 30.60 17.38
N ILE A 221 11.80 30.96 18.38
CA ILE A 221 10.41 30.48 18.46
C ILE A 221 9.56 30.92 17.27
N ASP A 222 9.80 32.10 16.73
CA ASP A 222 9.08 32.60 15.55
C ASP A 222 9.42 31.78 14.30
N ASP A 223 10.67 31.38 14.14
CA ASP A 223 11.08 30.47 13.05
C ASP A 223 10.47 29.10 13.20
N VAL A 224 10.41 28.56 14.42
CA VAL A 224 9.73 27.28 14.70
C VAL A 224 8.25 27.37 14.35
N ASP A 225 7.55 28.45 14.73
CA ASP A 225 6.14 28.64 14.40
C ASP A 225 5.92 28.73 12.88
N ASN A 226 6.75 29.46 12.16
CA ASN A 226 6.70 29.58 10.72
C ASN A 226 6.89 28.22 10.02
N LEU A 227 7.85 27.42 10.46
CA LEU A 227 8.11 26.08 9.94
C LEU A 227 6.94 25.13 10.25
N ALA A 228 6.41 25.18 11.47
CA ALA A 228 5.32 24.31 11.89
C ALA A 228 4.00 24.58 11.13
N ARG A 229 3.78 25.80 10.67
CA ARG A 229 2.59 26.19 9.89
C ARG A 229 2.64 25.79 8.42
N GLN A 230 3.81 25.41 7.92
CA GLN A 230 3.91 24.97 6.53
C GLN A 230 3.11 23.67 6.28
N PRO A 231 2.53 23.49 5.09
CA PRO A 231 1.82 22.28 4.75
C PRO A 231 2.70 21.02 4.87
N ASN A 232 2.14 19.95 5.39
CA ASN A 232 2.81 18.65 5.55
C ASN A 232 4.11 18.71 6.36
N SER A 233 4.23 19.68 7.25
CA SER A 233 5.45 19.94 8.04
C SER A 233 5.23 19.62 9.51
N LEU A 234 6.29 19.15 10.15
CA LEU A 234 6.36 18.89 11.57
C LEU A 234 7.72 19.32 12.10
N VAL A 235 7.74 19.90 13.28
CA VAL A 235 8.97 20.39 13.94
C VAL A 235 9.30 19.48 15.11
N ILE A 236 10.57 19.09 15.22
CA ILE A 236 11.07 18.21 16.27
C ILE A 236 12.44 18.65 16.78
N SER A 237 12.83 18.13 17.93
CA SER A 237 14.22 18.11 18.37
C SER A 237 14.58 16.72 18.88
N CYS A 238 15.46 16.04 18.16
CA CYS A 238 16.01 14.77 18.61
C CYS A 238 16.88 14.96 19.86
N ASN A 239 17.64 16.05 19.91
CA ASN A 239 18.53 16.35 21.03
C ASN A 239 17.77 16.53 22.35
N MET A 240 16.64 17.24 22.32
CA MET A 240 15.81 17.51 23.48
C MET A 240 14.60 16.55 23.59
N GLN A 241 14.48 15.57 22.70
CA GLN A 241 13.37 14.63 22.64
C GLN A 241 11.98 15.30 22.55
N LEU A 242 11.92 16.42 21.81
CA LEU A 242 10.69 17.19 21.66
C LEU A 242 9.87 16.70 20.47
N ASN A 243 8.58 16.55 20.67
CA ASN A 243 7.56 16.34 19.64
C ASN A 243 7.70 15.00 18.86
N LEU A 244 8.42 14.01 19.40
CA LEU A 244 8.59 12.71 18.76
C LEU A 244 7.32 11.86 18.79
N ASP A 245 6.53 11.96 19.84
CA ASP A 245 5.21 11.34 19.97
C ASP A 245 4.23 11.86 18.91
N ARG A 246 4.25 13.16 18.64
CA ARG A 246 3.47 13.79 17.57
C ARG A 246 3.91 13.32 16.19
N LEU A 247 5.21 13.09 15.99
CA LEU A 247 5.74 12.53 14.75
C LEU A 247 5.20 11.11 14.51
N LEU A 248 5.19 10.26 15.51
CA LEU A 248 4.63 8.91 15.42
C LEU A 248 3.13 8.93 15.08
N ALA A 249 2.36 9.80 15.74
CA ALA A 249 0.94 9.98 15.45
C ALA A 249 0.71 10.46 14.02
N ARG A 250 1.51 11.42 13.55
CA ARG A 250 1.44 11.93 12.19
C ARG A 250 1.79 10.86 11.14
N MET A 251 2.80 10.07 11.39
CA MET A 251 3.16 8.93 10.53
C MET A 251 2.00 7.94 10.41
N TRP A 252 1.36 7.62 11.52
CA TRP A 252 0.19 6.75 11.55
C TRP A 252 -0.95 7.29 10.69
N GLU A 253 -1.31 8.55 10.89
CA GLU A 253 -2.37 9.23 10.13
C GLU A 253 -2.07 9.24 8.62
N GLU A 254 -0.85 9.60 8.24
CA GLU A 254 -0.47 9.74 6.82
C GLU A 254 -0.35 8.38 6.10
N MET A 255 0.00 7.32 6.81
CA MET A 255 0.03 5.98 6.22
C MET A 255 -1.38 5.38 6.03
N GLY A 256 -2.40 5.96 6.65
CA GLY A 256 -3.77 5.48 6.56
C GLY A 256 -3.93 4.02 6.99
N LEU A 257 -3.25 3.60 8.05
CA LEU A 257 -3.30 2.24 8.56
C LEU A 257 -4.58 2.02 9.37
N VAL A 258 -5.19 0.86 9.15
CA VAL A 258 -6.43 0.42 9.79
C VAL A 258 -6.18 -0.93 10.44
N ARG A 259 -6.34 -0.99 11.77
CA ARG A 259 -6.26 -2.23 12.54
C ARG A 259 -7.63 -2.89 12.59
N VAL A 260 -7.69 -4.14 12.22
CA VAL A 260 -8.91 -4.94 12.33
C VAL A 260 -8.59 -6.20 13.13
N TYR A 261 -9.31 -6.41 14.21
CA TYR A 261 -9.11 -7.55 15.09
C TYR A 261 -9.99 -8.73 14.68
N THR A 262 -9.41 -9.92 14.70
CA THR A 262 -10.15 -11.15 14.41
C THR A 262 -10.85 -11.66 15.67
N LYS A 263 -12.08 -12.14 15.50
CA LYS A 263 -12.85 -12.79 16.57
C LYS A 263 -13.30 -14.17 16.13
N PRO A 264 -12.72 -15.26 16.65
CA PRO A 264 -13.23 -16.59 16.43
C PRO A 264 -14.62 -16.76 17.02
N GLN A 265 -15.41 -17.69 16.48
CA GLN A 265 -16.74 -17.97 17.00
C GLN A 265 -16.66 -18.53 18.43
N GLY A 266 -17.41 -17.91 19.35
CA GLY A 266 -17.44 -18.33 20.75
C GLY A 266 -16.22 -17.96 21.60
N GLN A 267 -15.26 -17.22 21.04
CA GLN A 267 -14.06 -16.76 21.73
C GLN A 267 -13.99 -15.24 21.82
N GLN A 268 -13.09 -14.73 22.64
CA GLN A 268 -12.78 -13.32 22.70
C GLN A 268 -12.01 -12.87 21.44
N PRO A 269 -12.08 -11.59 21.07
CA PRO A 269 -11.24 -11.03 20.02
C PRO A 269 -9.76 -11.19 20.35
N ASP A 270 -8.96 -11.43 19.32
CA ASP A 270 -7.51 -11.40 19.43
C ASP A 270 -7.01 -9.95 19.26
N PHE A 271 -6.71 -9.30 20.38
CA PHE A 271 -6.19 -7.93 20.39
C PHE A 271 -4.66 -7.86 20.27
N GLY A 272 -3.96 -8.99 20.36
CA GLY A 272 -2.50 -9.05 20.28
C GLY A 272 -1.95 -9.08 18.86
N ASP A 273 -2.75 -9.50 17.89
CA ASP A 273 -2.33 -9.66 16.49
C ASP A 273 -3.39 -9.10 15.53
N PRO A 274 -3.46 -7.77 15.36
CA PRO A 274 -4.39 -7.16 14.43
C PRO A 274 -4.00 -7.42 12.97
N VAL A 275 -4.99 -7.58 12.12
CA VAL A 275 -4.83 -7.49 10.67
C VAL A 275 -4.75 -6.01 10.31
N VAL A 276 -3.64 -5.57 9.73
CA VAL A 276 -3.43 -4.17 9.37
C VAL A 276 -3.65 -3.97 7.88
N LEU A 277 -4.66 -3.16 7.57
CA LEU A 277 -5.00 -2.74 6.22
C LEU A 277 -4.51 -1.31 5.98
N SER A 278 -4.40 -0.91 4.73
CA SER A 278 -4.02 0.45 4.36
C SER A 278 -5.03 1.02 3.35
N THR A 279 -5.53 2.22 3.62
CA THR A 279 -6.43 2.94 2.71
C THR A 279 -5.77 3.23 1.36
N ASP A 280 -4.45 3.38 1.34
CA ASP A 280 -3.68 3.73 0.15
C ASP A 280 -3.18 2.50 -0.64
N ARG A 281 -3.25 1.31 -0.03
CA ARG A 281 -2.80 0.05 -0.62
C ARG A 281 -3.87 -1.02 -0.53
N GLY A 282 -4.65 -1.18 -1.56
CA GLY A 282 -5.63 -2.27 -1.68
C GLY A 282 -6.97 -2.00 -1.03
N GLY A 283 -7.08 -1.00 -0.14
CA GLY A 283 -8.33 -0.64 0.51
C GLY A 283 -8.57 -1.31 1.87
N CYS A 284 -9.70 -0.98 2.48
CA CYS A 284 -10.08 -1.41 3.82
C CYS A 284 -11.46 -2.08 3.86
N THR A 285 -11.82 -2.80 2.81
CA THR A 285 -13.07 -3.56 2.77
C THR A 285 -12.94 -4.91 3.47
N VAL A 286 -14.06 -5.55 3.76
CA VAL A 286 -14.09 -6.93 4.25
C VAL A 286 -13.42 -7.88 3.25
N GLU A 287 -13.53 -7.62 1.95
CA GLU A 287 -12.85 -8.38 0.91
C GLU A 287 -11.33 -8.28 1.06
N ASP A 288 -10.80 -7.06 1.24
CA ASP A 288 -9.38 -6.81 1.46
C ASP A 288 -8.88 -7.47 2.74
N PHE A 289 -9.67 -7.41 3.80
CA PHE A 289 -9.40 -8.10 5.05
C PHE A 289 -9.28 -9.62 4.87
N CYS A 290 -10.23 -10.25 4.18
CA CYS A 290 -10.20 -11.67 3.92
C CYS A 290 -9.00 -12.06 3.04
N ASN A 291 -8.70 -11.28 2.00
CA ASN A 291 -7.55 -11.49 1.13
C ASN A 291 -6.21 -11.39 1.88
N HIS A 292 -6.14 -10.49 2.87
CA HIS A 292 -4.95 -10.32 3.69
C HIS A 292 -4.66 -11.56 4.54
N ILE A 293 -5.70 -12.17 5.09
CA ILE A 293 -5.57 -13.42 5.87
C ILE A 293 -5.25 -14.58 4.93
N HIS A 294 -6.11 -14.86 3.98
CA HIS A 294 -5.90 -15.89 2.97
C HIS A 294 -6.89 -15.77 1.81
N ARG A 295 -6.39 -15.80 0.58
CA ARG A 295 -7.22 -15.63 -0.64
C ARG A 295 -8.36 -16.67 -0.77
N SER A 296 -8.16 -17.90 -0.27
CA SER A 296 -9.21 -18.93 -0.34
C SER A 296 -10.41 -18.62 0.54
N LEU A 297 -10.25 -17.79 1.59
CA LEU A 297 -11.34 -17.43 2.48
C LEU A 297 -12.51 -16.77 1.77
N LEU A 298 -12.25 -15.98 0.72
CA LEU A 298 -13.31 -15.30 -0.04
C LEU A 298 -14.38 -16.25 -0.59
N LYS A 299 -14.00 -17.47 -0.99
CA LYS A 299 -14.93 -18.47 -1.52
C LYS A 299 -15.83 -19.04 -0.43
N ASP A 300 -15.29 -19.12 0.78
CA ASP A 300 -15.94 -19.77 1.92
C ASP A 300 -16.77 -18.78 2.76
N VAL A 301 -16.54 -17.48 2.63
CA VAL A 301 -17.26 -16.47 3.40
C VAL A 301 -18.71 -16.38 2.96
N LYS A 302 -19.64 -16.50 3.92
CA LYS A 302 -21.06 -16.23 3.73
C LYS A 302 -21.37 -14.76 4.03
N TYR A 303 -20.96 -14.28 5.19
CA TYR A 303 -21.00 -12.90 5.65
C TYR A 303 -20.02 -12.73 6.80
N VAL A 304 -19.82 -11.52 7.26
CA VAL A 304 -19.08 -11.22 8.48
C VAL A 304 -19.96 -10.52 9.50
N LEU A 305 -19.63 -10.69 10.77
CA LEU A 305 -20.16 -9.91 11.86
C LEU A 305 -19.12 -8.87 12.27
N VAL A 306 -19.54 -7.61 12.32
CA VAL A 306 -18.66 -6.48 12.62
C VAL A 306 -19.14 -5.77 13.89
N TRP A 307 -18.19 -5.49 14.79
CA TRP A 307 -18.31 -4.64 15.96
C TRP A 307 -17.29 -3.51 15.82
N GLY A 308 -17.69 -2.30 16.01
CA GLY A 308 -16.80 -1.15 15.95
C GLY A 308 -17.42 0.07 15.29
N VAL A 309 -16.57 1.03 14.95
CA VAL A 309 -17.00 2.35 14.43
C VAL A 309 -17.74 2.25 13.09
N SER A 310 -17.35 1.29 12.24
CA SER A 310 -18.00 1.11 10.93
C SER A 310 -19.40 0.48 11.01
N ALA A 311 -19.76 -0.11 12.16
CA ALA A 311 -21.03 -0.77 12.37
C ALA A 311 -22.05 0.17 13.04
N ARG A 312 -23.28 0.18 12.52
CA ARG A 312 -24.39 0.97 13.10
C ARG A 312 -25.00 0.33 14.35
N HIS A 313 -24.87 -0.97 14.49
CA HIS A 313 -25.32 -1.77 15.63
C HIS A 313 -24.39 -2.96 15.83
N TYR A 314 -24.38 -3.58 17.00
CA TYR A 314 -23.41 -4.60 17.44
C TYR A 314 -24.10 -5.93 17.77
N PRO A 315 -23.79 -7.02 17.01
CA PRO A 315 -23.01 -7.08 15.78
C PRO A 315 -23.81 -6.66 14.55
N GLN A 316 -23.16 -6.14 13.53
CA GLN A 316 -23.75 -5.91 12.24
C GLN A 316 -23.35 -6.99 11.23
N HIS A 317 -24.35 -7.51 10.51
CA HIS A 317 -24.10 -8.40 9.37
C HIS A 317 -23.62 -7.56 8.18
N CYS A 318 -22.42 -7.86 7.68
CA CYS A 318 -21.82 -7.11 6.58
C CYS A 318 -21.38 -8.06 5.46
N GLY A 319 -21.48 -7.56 4.23
CA GLY A 319 -20.96 -8.23 3.03
C GLY A 319 -19.50 -7.86 2.76
N LEU A 320 -18.96 -8.40 1.65
CA LEU A 320 -17.56 -8.21 1.27
C LEU A 320 -17.18 -6.75 0.94
N SER A 321 -18.14 -5.95 0.46
CA SER A 321 -17.92 -4.55 0.09
C SER A 321 -17.99 -3.56 1.26
N HIS A 322 -18.25 -4.03 2.48
CA HIS A 322 -18.32 -3.15 3.66
C HIS A 322 -16.95 -2.58 3.98
N GLY A 323 -16.86 -1.25 4.13
CA GLY A 323 -15.64 -0.55 4.53
C GLY A 323 -15.40 -0.65 6.03
N LEU A 324 -14.26 -1.19 6.41
CA LEU A 324 -13.81 -1.31 7.80
C LEU A 324 -13.09 -0.04 8.25
N GLN A 325 -13.15 0.24 9.54
CA GLN A 325 -12.44 1.35 10.19
C GLN A 325 -11.49 0.84 11.26
N ASP A 326 -10.60 1.72 11.73
CA ASP A 326 -9.62 1.36 12.75
C ASP A 326 -10.30 0.86 14.04
N GLU A 327 -9.73 -0.19 14.62
CA GLU A 327 -10.22 -0.88 15.81
C GLU A 327 -11.54 -1.66 15.64
N ASP A 328 -11.98 -1.89 14.40
CA ASP A 328 -13.12 -2.81 14.17
C ASP A 328 -12.74 -4.24 14.50
N VAL A 329 -13.72 -4.99 15.01
CA VAL A 329 -13.61 -6.42 15.29
C VAL A 329 -14.48 -7.19 14.30
N VAL A 330 -13.90 -8.19 13.64
CA VAL A 330 -14.56 -8.96 12.59
C VAL A 330 -14.59 -10.45 12.91
N GLN A 331 -15.76 -11.03 12.87
CA GLN A 331 -15.97 -12.49 12.91
C GLN A 331 -16.42 -12.98 11.53
N ILE A 332 -15.66 -13.90 10.95
CA ILE A 332 -15.99 -14.50 9.66
C ILE A 332 -16.96 -15.66 9.88
N VAL A 333 -18.08 -15.63 9.17
CA VAL A 333 -19.05 -16.73 9.12
C VAL A 333 -18.94 -17.42 7.77
N LYS A 334 -18.52 -18.68 7.78
CA LYS A 334 -18.33 -19.49 6.57
C LYS A 334 -19.64 -20.11 6.08
N LYS A 335 -19.71 -20.36 4.78
CA LYS A 335 -20.77 -21.18 4.18
C LYS A 335 -20.68 -22.59 4.76
N LYS A 336 -21.82 -23.22 5.00
CA LYS A 336 -21.84 -24.65 5.32
C LYS A 336 -21.62 -25.43 4.03
N GLU A 337 -20.91 -26.55 4.06
CA GLU A 337 -20.65 -27.42 2.90
C GLU A 337 -21.94 -27.86 2.18
N THR A 338 -23.09 -27.80 2.86
CA THR A 338 -24.41 -28.09 2.28
C THR A 338 -24.94 -26.99 1.36
N ASP A 339 -24.40 -25.75 1.43
CA ASP A 339 -24.88 -24.62 0.63
C ASP A 339 -24.32 -24.66 -0.82
N GLU A 340 -23.26 -25.41 -1.11
CA GLU A 340 -22.71 -25.57 -2.46
C GLU A 340 -23.41 -26.64 -3.32
N GLY A 341 -24.21 -27.53 -2.69
CA GLY A 341 -24.94 -28.58 -3.36
C GLY A 341 -26.35 -28.21 -3.83
N GLY A 342 -26.78 -26.97 -3.67
CA GLY A 342 -28.21 -26.60 -3.72
C GLY A 342 -28.79 -26.09 -5.04
N ARG A 343 -28.12 -26.23 -6.19
CA ARG A 343 -28.78 -26.00 -7.48
C ARG A 343 -28.80 -27.27 -8.31
N GLY A 344 -29.92 -28.04 -8.18
CA GLY A 344 -30.28 -29.01 -9.19
C GLY A 344 -30.46 -30.48 -8.80
N ARG A 345 -30.55 -30.83 -7.52
CA ARG A 345 -31.12 -32.14 -7.14
C ARG A 345 -32.14 -31.92 -6.05
N PHE A 346 -33.40 -31.81 -6.46
CA PHE A 346 -34.52 -32.27 -5.64
C PHE A 346 -34.24 -33.74 -5.30
N LYS A 347 -33.57 -34.02 -4.17
CA LYS A 347 -33.76 -35.29 -3.49
C LYS A 347 -35.18 -35.22 -2.97
N SER A 348 -36.09 -35.82 -3.70
CA SER A 348 -37.43 -36.18 -3.23
C SER A 348 -37.27 -37.21 -2.11
N HIS A 349 -36.81 -36.80 -0.94
CA HIS A 349 -37.27 -37.42 0.28
C HIS A 349 -38.65 -36.83 0.53
N THR A 350 -39.59 -37.26 -0.28
CA THR A 350 -40.98 -37.24 0.10
C THR A 350 -41.07 -38.11 1.36
N ASN A 351 -41.23 -37.49 2.51
CA ASN A 351 -42.04 -38.04 3.58
C ASN A 351 -43.49 -38.03 3.07
N ALA A 352 -43.73 -38.67 1.90
CA ALA A 352 -45.06 -39.01 1.49
C ALA A 352 -45.54 -40.04 2.51
N PRO A 353 -46.66 -39.80 3.18
CA PRO A 353 -47.22 -40.81 4.05
C PRO A 353 -47.38 -42.08 3.24
N ASP A 354 -46.98 -43.24 3.80
CA ASP A 354 -47.15 -44.57 3.17
C ASP A 354 -48.50 -44.63 2.49
N ARG A 355 -48.51 -45.00 1.22
CA ARG A 355 -49.75 -45.18 0.46
C ARG A 355 -50.66 -46.08 1.28
N ILE A 356 -51.95 -45.76 1.28
CA ILE A 356 -52.96 -46.51 2.03
C ILE A 356 -52.88 -48.03 1.73
N SER A 357 -52.44 -48.40 0.51
CA SER A 357 -52.14 -49.79 0.12
C SER A 357 -51.02 -50.45 0.93
N ASP A 358 -50.06 -49.66 1.48
CA ASP A 358 -48.92 -50.20 2.21
C ASP A 358 -49.21 -50.36 3.69
N ARG A 359 -50.28 -49.72 4.20
CA ARG A 359 -50.75 -49.80 5.56
C ARG A 359 -51.50 -51.09 5.86
N VAL A 360 -52.05 -51.77 4.84
CA VAL A 360 -52.88 -53.01 5.00
C VAL A 360 -52.02 -54.26 5.16
N LYS A 361 -50.69 -54.18 4.93
CA LYS A 361 -49.79 -55.34 5.05
C LYS A 361 -49.05 -55.48 6.37
N LYS A 362 -49.31 -54.66 7.37
CA LYS A 362 -48.80 -54.91 8.73
C LYS A 362 -49.69 -55.96 9.42
N ALA A 363 -49.02 -57.02 9.82
CA ALA A 363 -49.56 -58.29 10.34
C ALA A 363 -50.75 -58.16 11.30
N PRO A 364 -51.66 -59.14 11.28
CA PRO A 364 -52.82 -59.14 12.18
C PRO A 364 -52.34 -59.26 13.64
N LEU A 365 -52.98 -58.49 14.51
CA LEU A 365 -52.86 -58.60 15.95
C LEU A 365 -53.13 -60.04 16.37
N LYS A 366 -52.14 -60.66 17.02
CA LYS A 366 -52.38 -61.95 17.71
C LYS A 366 -53.28 -61.64 18.92
N THR A 367 -54.45 -62.20 18.89
CA THR A 367 -55.33 -62.41 20.05
C THR A 367 -54.68 -63.35 21.02
#